data_d896e783bfc1cf4c2597d89ee17cbf74
#
_entry.id   d896e783bfc1cf4c2597d89ee17cbf74
#
_cell.length_a   1.000
_cell.length_b   1.000
_cell.length_c   1.000
_cell.angle_alpha   90.00
_cell.angle_beta   90.00
_cell.angle_gamma   90.00
#
_symmetry.space_group_name_H-M   'P 1'
#
loop_
_entity.id
_entity.type
_entity.pdbx_description
1 polymer ?
#
loop_
_entity_poly.entity_id
_entity_poly.type
_entity_poly.pdbx_seq_one_letter_code
_entity_poly.pdbx_strand_id
1 'polypeptide(L)'
;FGAGAAYFTNCMKSGLVAKECGDLSRVRALGSTGSPLPEEVQRWGSQQILDAGSKEVWWCNISGGTDFCGAFVGGNRDLPEVPGQMQCRELGHSVEAWNENGQPVVGEVGELVCTKPIPSMPLYFWGDEGNARYLSSYFDTYPGVWRHGDWIKIGTDGGCIIYGRSDATINRQGLRMGTSEIYSAVEGLPEVLDSMVVDLEYLGRDSYMPLFVVLRPGVALDEAMRAKINNAIKTSLSPRFAPNDIFQVAEIPRTLSGKKQELPIKKLLLGQPIEKVVNREAMANPGSLDWFVAFAAQRASA
;
A
#
# COMPACT_ATOMS: atom_id res chain seq x y z
N PHE A 1 9.29 -17.42 7.57
CA PHE A 1 9.93 -16.44 6.69
C PHE A 1 8.98 -15.28 6.45
N GLY A 2 9.47 -14.04 6.52
CA GLY A 2 8.69 -12.84 6.27
C GLY A 2 9.38 -11.89 5.31
N ALA A 3 8.57 -11.24 4.45
CA ALA A 3 9.05 -10.23 3.50
C ALA A 3 7.90 -9.27 3.12
N GLY A 4 8.21 -8.16 2.46
CA GLY A 4 7.19 -7.29 1.89
C GLY A 4 6.41 -7.97 0.76
N ALA A 5 5.15 -7.56 0.52
CA ALA A 5 4.32 -8.12 -0.55
C ALA A 5 5.01 -8.02 -1.93
N ALA A 6 5.75 -6.95 -2.18
CA ALA A 6 6.51 -6.77 -3.42
C ALA A 6 7.56 -7.88 -3.66
N TYR A 7 8.19 -8.40 -2.60
CA TYR A 7 9.14 -9.51 -2.72
C TYR A 7 8.44 -10.76 -3.26
N PHE A 8 7.33 -11.17 -2.64
CA PHE A 8 6.58 -12.35 -3.08
C PHE A 8 6.03 -12.17 -4.50
N THR A 9 5.51 -11.00 -4.82
CA THR A 9 5.03 -10.67 -6.18
C THR A 9 6.16 -10.78 -7.21
N ASN A 10 7.35 -10.28 -6.91
CA ASN A 10 8.49 -10.38 -7.80
C ASN A 10 8.97 -11.83 -7.97
N CYS A 11 9.00 -12.61 -6.90
CA CYS A 11 9.31 -14.05 -6.99
C CYS A 11 8.32 -14.78 -7.92
N MET A 12 7.03 -14.53 -7.77
CA MET A 12 6.01 -15.11 -8.64
C MET A 12 6.21 -14.68 -10.10
N LYS A 13 6.37 -13.37 -10.35
CA LYS A 13 6.56 -12.82 -11.71
C LYS A 13 7.86 -13.27 -12.38
N SER A 14 8.90 -13.57 -11.60
CA SER A 14 10.17 -14.11 -12.13
C SER A 14 10.12 -15.60 -12.45
N GLY A 15 9.01 -16.26 -12.12
CA GLY A 15 8.88 -17.71 -12.30
C GLY A 15 9.72 -18.52 -11.33
N LEU A 16 10.00 -17.99 -10.12
CA LEU A 16 10.78 -18.70 -9.11
C LEU A 16 10.11 -20.02 -8.73
N VAL A 17 10.91 -21.08 -8.66
CA VAL A 17 10.52 -22.43 -8.24
C VAL A 17 11.20 -22.72 -6.89
N ALA A 18 10.46 -22.63 -5.80
CA ALA A 18 11.02 -22.65 -4.45
C ALA A 18 11.75 -23.96 -4.11
N LYS A 19 11.29 -25.11 -4.60
CA LYS A 19 11.94 -26.42 -4.40
C LYS A 19 13.35 -26.52 -5.01
N GLU A 20 13.69 -25.63 -5.96
CA GLU A 20 15.02 -25.56 -6.58
C GLU A 20 15.99 -24.69 -5.78
N CYS A 21 15.47 -23.91 -4.81
CA CYS A 21 16.28 -23.01 -3.98
C CYS A 21 16.91 -23.70 -2.76
N GLY A 22 16.49 -24.91 -2.43
CA GLY A 22 17.01 -25.69 -1.31
C GLY A 22 15.91 -26.44 -0.54
N ASP A 23 16.29 -27.01 0.60
CA ASP A 23 15.33 -27.72 1.49
C ASP A 23 14.48 -26.73 2.28
N LEU A 24 13.23 -26.59 1.91
CA LEU A 24 12.24 -25.75 2.58
C LEU A 24 11.19 -26.55 3.37
N SER A 25 11.41 -27.86 3.56
CA SER A 25 10.47 -28.76 4.26
C SER A 25 10.15 -28.34 5.69
N ARG A 26 10.97 -27.49 6.31
CA ARG A 26 10.79 -26.97 7.67
C ARG A 26 10.12 -25.60 7.74
N VAL A 27 9.84 -24.96 6.60
CA VAL A 27 9.12 -23.69 6.56
C VAL A 27 7.63 -23.94 6.85
N ARG A 28 7.13 -23.41 7.95
CA ARG A 28 5.75 -23.60 8.44
C ARG A 28 4.92 -22.34 8.44
N ALA A 29 5.57 -21.19 8.22
CA ALA A 29 4.90 -19.90 8.20
C ALA A 29 5.57 -18.97 7.20
N LEU A 30 4.75 -18.23 6.50
CA LEU A 30 5.12 -17.06 5.71
C LEU A 30 4.46 -15.83 6.33
N GLY A 31 5.01 -14.66 6.11
CA GLY A 31 4.42 -13.41 6.58
C GLY A 31 4.70 -12.27 5.62
N SER A 32 3.73 -11.39 5.49
CA SER A 32 3.86 -10.20 4.65
C SER A 32 3.37 -8.95 5.35
N THR A 33 4.04 -7.84 5.03
CA THR A 33 3.67 -6.49 5.50
C THR A 33 4.15 -5.43 4.50
N GLY A 34 3.86 -4.16 4.78
CA GLY A 34 4.34 -3.00 4.01
C GLY A 34 3.41 -2.58 2.89
N SER A 35 2.69 -3.50 2.30
CA SER A 35 1.58 -3.28 1.36
C SER A 35 0.66 -4.49 1.36
N PRO A 36 -0.61 -4.35 0.90
CA PRO A 36 -1.50 -5.49 0.78
C PRO A 36 -0.91 -6.60 -0.10
N LEU A 37 -1.00 -7.85 0.38
CA LEU A 37 -0.56 -9.01 -0.38
C LEU A 37 -1.73 -9.49 -1.26
N PRO A 38 -1.58 -9.53 -2.60
CA PRO A 38 -2.62 -10.05 -3.47
C PRO A 38 -2.94 -11.52 -3.17
N GLU A 39 -4.22 -11.88 -3.25
CA GLU A 39 -4.69 -13.24 -3.01
C GLU A 39 -3.96 -14.28 -3.86
N GLU A 40 -3.77 -14.01 -5.14
CA GLU A 40 -3.08 -14.89 -6.08
C GLU A 40 -1.62 -15.14 -5.67
N VAL A 41 -0.93 -14.10 -5.17
CA VAL A 41 0.46 -14.19 -4.69
C VAL A 41 0.53 -15.04 -3.42
N GLN A 42 -0.43 -14.88 -2.50
CA GLN A 42 -0.52 -15.69 -1.30
C GLN A 42 -0.76 -17.16 -1.63
N ARG A 43 -1.69 -17.46 -2.54
CA ARG A 43 -1.97 -18.83 -3.01
C ARG A 43 -0.74 -19.45 -3.71
N TRP A 44 -0.08 -18.68 -4.59
CA TRP A 44 1.15 -19.10 -5.24
C TRP A 44 2.24 -19.44 -4.21
N GLY A 45 2.49 -18.56 -3.25
CA GLY A 45 3.50 -18.77 -2.21
C GLY A 45 3.22 -20.00 -1.34
N SER A 46 1.96 -20.24 -0.97
CA SER A 46 1.55 -21.47 -0.27
C SER A 46 1.90 -22.72 -1.08
N GLN A 47 1.53 -22.74 -2.37
CA GLN A 47 1.81 -23.88 -3.23
C GLN A 47 3.31 -24.12 -3.39
N GLN A 48 4.12 -23.07 -3.54
CA GLN A 48 5.59 -23.19 -3.66
C GLN A 48 6.22 -23.86 -2.44
N ILE A 49 5.76 -23.53 -1.23
CA ILE A 49 6.31 -24.11 0.02
C ILE A 49 5.84 -25.55 0.21
N LEU A 50 4.58 -25.87 -0.14
CA LEU A 50 4.08 -27.24 -0.12
C LEU A 50 4.82 -28.14 -1.12
N ASP A 51 5.06 -27.65 -2.35
CA ASP A 51 5.80 -28.36 -3.40
C ASP A 51 7.27 -28.55 -3.02
N ALA A 52 7.82 -27.69 -2.16
CA ALA A 52 9.17 -27.81 -1.61
C ALA A 52 9.26 -28.74 -0.38
N GLY A 53 8.18 -29.50 -0.08
CA GLY A 53 8.16 -30.57 0.91
C GLY A 53 7.66 -30.17 2.29
N SER A 54 7.18 -28.95 2.50
CA SER A 54 6.49 -28.57 3.74
C SER A 54 5.15 -29.28 3.84
N LYS A 55 4.75 -29.64 5.06
CA LYS A 55 3.46 -30.30 5.31
C LYS A 55 2.30 -29.32 5.46
N GLU A 56 2.62 -28.11 5.86
CA GLU A 56 1.66 -27.02 6.11
C GLU A 56 2.36 -25.68 5.93
N VAL A 57 1.62 -24.66 5.58
CA VAL A 57 2.09 -23.28 5.59
C VAL A 57 0.96 -22.37 6.07
N TRP A 58 1.28 -21.51 7.00
CA TRP A 58 0.39 -20.50 7.51
C TRP A 58 0.89 -19.12 7.15
N TRP A 59 -0.02 -18.21 6.79
CA TRP A 59 0.32 -16.83 6.50
C TRP A 59 -0.01 -15.91 7.67
N CYS A 60 1.03 -15.25 8.20
CA CYS A 60 0.90 -14.15 9.15
C CYS A 60 1.07 -12.83 8.40
N ASN A 61 0.04 -12.40 7.69
CA ASN A 61 0.02 -11.05 7.12
C ASN A 61 -0.31 -10.05 8.21
N ILE A 62 0.44 -8.95 8.30
CA ILE A 62 0.24 -7.94 9.33
C ILE A 62 0.16 -6.54 8.72
N SER A 63 -0.63 -5.67 9.33
CA SER A 63 -0.60 -4.23 9.11
C SER A 63 -0.35 -3.50 10.41
N GLY A 64 0.62 -2.59 10.38
CA GLY A 64 1.06 -1.81 11.53
C GLY A 64 1.89 -0.61 11.09
N GLY A 65 2.59 -0.01 12.03
CA GLY A 65 3.41 1.17 11.76
C GLY A 65 4.71 1.19 12.56
N THR A 66 5.73 1.82 11.96
CA THR A 66 7.04 1.99 12.62
C THR A 66 6.90 2.85 13.89
N ASP A 67 6.16 3.96 13.79
CA ASP A 67 5.95 4.86 14.94
C ASP A 67 5.09 4.20 16.02
N PHE A 68 4.08 3.44 15.61
CA PHE A 68 3.24 2.65 16.52
C PHE A 68 4.00 1.49 17.17
N CYS A 69 5.11 1.07 16.57
CA CYS A 69 5.99 -0.02 17.00
C CYS A 69 5.26 -1.35 17.21
N GLY A 70 4.34 -1.67 16.31
CA GLY A 70 3.50 -2.87 16.41
C GLY A 70 2.58 -3.04 15.21
N ALA A 71 1.73 -4.08 15.28
CA ALA A 71 0.67 -4.33 14.33
C ALA A 71 -0.69 -3.99 14.93
N PHE A 72 -1.60 -3.51 14.09
CA PHE A 72 -3.01 -3.30 14.44
C PHE A 72 -3.84 -4.57 14.21
N VAL A 73 -3.52 -5.24 13.12
CA VAL A 73 -4.18 -6.45 12.65
C VAL A 73 -3.13 -7.45 12.16
N GLY A 74 -3.41 -8.72 12.31
CA GLY A 74 -2.44 -9.76 12.01
C GLY A 74 -3.05 -11.15 11.85
N GLY A 75 -2.29 -12.17 12.20
CA GLY A 75 -2.67 -13.56 12.05
C GLY A 75 -2.75 -14.31 13.39
N ASN A 76 -3.62 -15.30 13.42
CA ASN A 76 -3.74 -16.26 14.51
C ASN A 76 -3.95 -17.66 13.92
N ARG A 77 -3.10 -18.64 14.30
CA ARG A 77 -3.14 -20.01 13.76
C ARG A 77 -4.43 -20.76 14.07
N ASP A 78 -5.15 -20.34 15.10
CA ASP A 78 -6.40 -20.98 15.52
C ASP A 78 -7.63 -20.45 14.75
N LEU A 79 -7.43 -19.43 13.89
CA LEU A 79 -8.50 -18.88 13.06
C LEU A 79 -8.35 -19.32 11.60
N PRO A 80 -9.48 -19.40 10.86
CA PRO A 80 -9.45 -19.67 9.43
C PRO A 80 -8.58 -18.66 8.67
N GLU A 81 -7.80 -19.15 7.71
CA GLU A 81 -7.02 -18.32 6.80
C GLU A 81 -7.82 -18.06 5.53
N VAL A 82 -8.04 -16.80 5.20
CA VAL A 82 -8.66 -16.38 3.94
C VAL A 82 -7.60 -15.59 3.15
N PRO A 83 -7.14 -16.08 1.99
CA PRO A 83 -6.14 -15.38 1.19
C PRO A 83 -6.57 -13.94 0.87
N GLY A 84 -5.61 -13.01 0.99
CA GLY A 84 -5.86 -11.57 0.83
C GLY A 84 -6.40 -10.86 2.07
N GLN A 85 -6.68 -11.58 3.16
CA GLN A 85 -7.11 -11.01 4.44
C GLN A 85 -6.07 -11.24 5.54
N MET A 86 -6.09 -10.37 6.53
CA MET A 86 -5.52 -10.62 7.86
C MET A 86 -6.61 -11.19 8.76
N GLN A 87 -6.24 -12.14 9.62
CA GLN A 87 -7.23 -12.98 10.29
C GLN A 87 -7.96 -12.26 11.44
N CYS A 88 -7.30 -11.31 12.12
CA CYS A 88 -7.91 -10.64 13.28
C CYS A 88 -7.16 -9.36 13.67
N ARG A 89 -7.78 -8.62 14.59
CA ARG A 89 -7.12 -7.56 15.35
C ARG A 89 -6.13 -8.15 16.33
N GLU A 90 -5.02 -7.46 16.55
CA GLU A 90 -4.05 -7.87 17.56
C GLU A 90 -4.65 -7.81 18.98
N LEU A 91 -4.24 -8.74 19.84
CA LEU A 91 -4.74 -8.83 21.21
C LEU A 91 -4.37 -7.58 22.02
N GLY A 92 -5.36 -7.05 22.73
CA GLY A 92 -5.20 -5.84 23.53
C GLY A 92 -5.28 -4.52 22.77
N HIS A 93 -5.50 -4.58 21.44
CA HIS A 93 -5.62 -3.40 20.58
C HIS A 93 -7.08 -3.08 20.29
N SER A 94 -7.53 -1.87 20.65
CA SER A 94 -8.87 -1.38 20.36
C SER A 94 -8.94 -0.77 18.96
N VAL A 95 -8.75 -1.61 17.94
CA VAL A 95 -8.75 -1.20 16.53
C VAL A 95 -10.16 -1.23 15.98
N GLU A 96 -10.54 -0.16 15.29
CA GLU A 96 -11.84 0.00 14.67
C GLU A 96 -11.70 0.58 13.26
N ALA A 97 -12.73 0.37 12.43
CA ALA A 97 -12.94 1.10 11.19
C ALA A 97 -13.98 2.18 11.45
N TRP A 98 -13.63 3.46 11.22
CA TRP A 98 -14.55 4.56 11.44
C TRP A 98 -15.01 5.19 10.13
N ASN A 99 -16.30 5.50 10.03
CA ASN A 99 -16.85 6.26 8.93
C ASN A 99 -16.49 7.75 9.03
N GLU A 100 -16.93 8.55 8.07
CA GLU A 100 -16.66 9.98 8.00
C GLU A 100 -17.23 10.79 9.20
N ASN A 101 -18.21 10.25 9.90
CA ASN A 101 -18.79 10.84 11.08
C ASN A 101 -18.08 10.45 12.38
N GLY A 102 -16.95 9.73 12.30
CA GLY A 102 -16.21 9.23 13.45
C GLY A 102 -16.94 8.12 14.21
N GLN A 103 -17.77 7.36 13.54
CA GLN A 103 -18.52 6.24 14.13
C GLN A 103 -17.98 4.89 13.64
N PRO A 104 -17.90 3.88 14.51
CA PRO A 104 -17.43 2.56 14.13
C PRO A 104 -18.38 1.88 13.14
N VAL A 105 -17.80 1.21 12.13
CA VAL A 105 -18.52 0.41 11.14
C VAL A 105 -17.93 -1.00 11.05
N VAL A 106 -18.78 -1.97 10.71
CA VAL A 106 -18.40 -3.37 10.51
C VAL A 106 -18.92 -3.84 9.15
N GLY A 107 -18.07 -4.53 8.40
CA GLY A 107 -18.41 -4.96 7.03
C GLY A 107 -18.29 -3.87 5.99
N GLU A 108 -17.96 -2.65 6.39
CA GLU A 108 -17.75 -1.48 5.52
C GLU A 108 -16.31 -0.98 5.64
N VAL A 109 -15.86 -0.24 4.63
CA VAL A 109 -14.54 0.41 4.64
C VAL A 109 -14.62 1.68 5.48
N GLY A 110 -13.67 1.85 6.39
CA GLY A 110 -13.53 3.05 7.20
C GLY A 110 -12.06 3.40 7.48
N GLU A 111 -11.83 4.54 8.12
CA GLU A 111 -10.51 4.95 8.59
C GLU A 111 -10.04 4.03 9.71
N LEU A 112 -8.81 3.50 9.61
CA LEU A 112 -8.22 2.71 10.67
C LEU A 112 -7.87 3.61 11.85
N VAL A 113 -8.52 3.33 12.99
CA VAL A 113 -8.26 4.03 14.24
C VAL A 113 -7.93 3.04 15.37
N CYS A 114 -7.13 3.50 16.33
CA CYS A 114 -6.93 2.81 17.60
C CYS A 114 -7.49 3.68 18.72
N THR A 115 -8.60 3.25 19.32
CA THR A 115 -9.40 4.08 20.23
C THR A 115 -8.91 4.09 21.68
N LYS A 116 -7.91 3.22 21.99
CA LYS A 116 -7.28 3.17 23.30
C LYS A 116 -5.76 3.11 23.16
N PRO A 117 -5.01 3.71 24.09
CA PRO A 117 -3.56 3.61 24.07
C PRO A 117 -3.09 2.16 24.29
N ILE A 118 -1.97 1.82 23.68
CA ILE A 118 -1.29 0.55 23.87
C ILE A 118 0.16 0.79 24.32
N PRO A 119 0.82 -0.19 24.96
CA PRO A 119 2.17 -0.01 25.50
C PRO A 119 3.24 0.37 24.49
N SER A 120 3.08 0.03 23.22
CA SER A 120 4.04 0.33 22.15
C SER A 120 3.86 1.69 21.50
N MET A 121 2.76 2.41 21.77
CA MET A 121 2.59 3.77 21.25
C MET A 121 3.68 4.70 21.77
N PRO A 122 4.26 5.55 20.91
CA PRO A 122 5.25 6.53 21.34
C PRO A 122 4.63 7.55 22.30
N LEU A 123 5.41 7.98 23.28
CA LEU A 123 5.01 9.05 24.19
C LEU A 123 5.23 10.43 23.55
N TYR A 124 6.21 10.53 22.66
CA TYR A 124 6.59 11.73 21.91
C TYR A 124 7.53 11.36 20.76
N PHE A 125 7.74 12.25 19.83
CA PHE A 125 8.78 12.12 18.82
C PHE A 125 10.07 12.82 19.26
N TRP A 126 11.21 12.25 18.89
CA TRP A 126 12.49 12.86 19.18
C TRP A 126 12.61 14.25 18.51
N GLY A 127 12.98 15.26 19.30
CA GLY A 127 13.12 16.64 18.83
C GLY A 127 11.80 17.32 18.42
N ASP A 128 10.67 16.87 18.93
CA ASP A 128 9.34 17.42 18.68
C ASP A 128 8.86 18.23 19.88
N GLU A 129 9.28 19.50 19.96
CA GLU A 129 8.89 20.39 21.06
C GLU A 129 7.37 20.58 21.11
N GLY A 130 6.78 20.38 22.28
CA GLY A 130 5.34 20.48 22.48
C GLY A 130 4.51 19.40 21.79
N ASN A 131 5.15 18.34 21.26
CA ASN A 131 4.49 17.23 20.55
C ASN A 131 3.70 17.67 19.30
N ALA A 132 4.04 18.82 18.70
CA ALA A 132 3.26 19.40 17.60
C ALA A 132 3.17 18.45 16.39
N ARG A 133 4.28 17.83 16.01
CA ARG A 133 4.34 16.88 14.89
C ARG A 133 3.64 15.55 15.25
N TYR A 134 3.83 15.04 16.46
CA TYR A 134 3.17 13.82 16.94
C TYR A 134 1.65 13.97 16.94
N LEU A 135 1.15 15.07 17.52
CA LEU A 135 -0.29 15.35 17.60
C LEU A 135 -0.88 15.56 16.20
N SER A 136 -0.24 16.36 15.35
CA SER A 136 -0.72 16.60 13.97
C SER A 136 -0.68 15.36 13.08
N SER A 137 0.22 14.39 13.36
CA SER A 137 0.30 13.17 12.57
C SER A 137 -0.82 12.18 12.85
N TYR A 138 -1.27 12.08 14.11
CA TYR A 138 -2.14 10.98 14.52
C TYR A 138 -3.41 11.38 15.29
N PHE A 139 -3.51 12.62 15.77
CA PHE A 139 -4.60 13.05 16.68
C PHE A 139 -5.33 14.32 16.27
N ASP A 140 -4.98 14.93 15.15
CA ASP A 140 -5.61 16.18 14.68
C ASP A 140 -7.05 15.97 14.20
N THR A 141 -7.32 14.83 13.56
CA THR A 141 -8.65 14.51 13.02
C THR A 141 -9.61 14.04 14.10
N TYR A 142 -9.12 13.19 15.00
CA TYR A 142 -9.88 12.62 16.11
C TYR A 142 -9.12 12.84 17.42
N PRO A 143 -9.38 13.93 18.17
CA PRO A 143 -8.67 14.22 19.41
C PRO A 143 -8.70 13.04 20.40
N GLY A 144 -7.53 12.60 20.82
CA GLY A 144 -7.38 11.45 21.76
C GLY A 144 -7.55 10.07 21.14
N VAL A 145 -7.79 9.96 19.84
CA VAL A 145 -7.86 8.69 19.10
C VAL A 145 -6.79 8.65 18.03
N TRP A 146 -5.97 7.59 18.05
CA TRP A 146 -4.94 7.39 17.03
C TRP A 146 -5.57 7.11 15.68
N ARG A 147 -5.42 8.00 14.72
CA ARG A 147 -5.76 7.82 13.31
C ARG A 147 -4.52 7.37 12.55
N HIS A 148 -4.54 6.15 11.98
CA HIS A 148 -3.33 5.61 11.33
C HIS A 148 -3.12 6.13 9.90
N GLY A 149 -4.18 6.52 9.22
CA GLY A 149 -4.13 6.98 7.84
C GLY A 149 -4.16 5.82 6.84
N ASP A 150 -4.84 4.72 7.19
CA ASP A 150 -5.13 3.59 6.31
C ASP A 150 -6.64 3.35 6.22
N TRP A 151 -7.12 2.94 5.06
CA TRP A 151 -8.46 2.36 4.91
C TRP A 151 -8.47 0.91 5.30
N ILE A 152 -9.37 0.56 6.21
CA ILE A 152 -9.58 -0.82 6.68
C ILE A 152 -11.04 -1.23 6.56
N LYS A 153 -11.29 -2.49 6.23
CA LYS A 153 -12.58 -3.15 6.43
C LYS A 153 -12.39 -4.26 7.45
N ILE A 154 -13.22 -4.27 8.48
CA ILE A 154 -13.28 -5.33 9.48
C ILE A 154 -14.60 -6.08 9.26
N GLY A 155 -14.50 -7.36 8.91
CA GLY A 155 -15.66 -8.21 8.68
C GLY A 155 -16.39 -8.60 9.97
N THR A 156 -17.59 -9.13 9.84
CA THR A 156 -18.36 -9.69 10.98
C THR A 156 -17.72 -10.93 11.58
N ASP A 157 -16.85 -11.59 10.82
CA ASP A 157 -16.00 -12.71 11.23
C ASP A 157 -14.70 -12.28 11.92
N GLY A 158 -14.42 -10.98 11.95
CA GLY A 158 -13.20 -10.37 12.49
C GLY A 158 -12.05 -10.28 11.48
N GLY A 159 -12.18 -10.86 10.29
CA GLY A 159 -11.20 -10.75 9.22
C GLY A 159 -11.02 -9.30 8.74
N CYS A 160 -9.79 -8.93 8.40
CA CYS A 160 -9.43 -7.55 8.11
C CYS A 160 -8.80 -7.41 6.73
N ILE A 161 -9.17 -6.37 5.99
CA ILE A 161 -8.56 -6.02 4.69
C ILE A 161 -8.10 -4.57 4.75
N ILE A 162 -6.84 -4.32 4.39
CA ILE A 162 -6.30 -2.97 4.21
C ILE A 162 -6.39 -2.61 2.73
N TYR A 163 -7.01 -1.46 2.42
CA TYR A 163 -7.18 -0.95 1.06
C TYR A 163 -6.13 0.08 0.64
N GLY A 164 -5.19 0.38 1.52
CA GLY A 164 -4.11 1.36 1.29
C GLY A 164 -4.24 2.59 2.16
N ARG A 165 -3.44 3.61 1.85
CA ARG A 165 -3.38 4.86 2.62
C ARG A 165 -4.65 5.70 2.44
N SER A 166 -5.24 6.19 3.53
CA SER A 166 -6.37 7.11 3.48
C SER A 166 -5.96 8.54 3.08
N ASP A 167 -4.72 8.91 3.39
CA ASP A 167 -4.12 10.19 2.98
C ASP A 167 -3.66 10.20 1.50
N ALA A 168 -3.55 9.04 0.86
CA ALA A 168 -3.29 8.85 -0.57
C ALA A 168 -4.55 8.43 -1.35
N THR A 169 -5.73 8.56 -0.75
CA THR A 169 -7.02 8.16 -1.36
C THR A 169 -7.25 8.89 -2.68
N ILE A 170 -7.74 8.12 -3.64
CA ILE A 170 -8.26 8.63 -4.92
C ILE A 170 -9.74 8.97 -4.72
N ASN A 171 -10.11 10.21 -5.00
CA ASN A 171 -11.49 10.67 -4.96
C ASN A 171 -11.91 11.15 -6.35
N ARG A 172 -12.64 10.30 -7.06
CA ARG A 172 -13.11 10.61 -8.43
C ARG A 172 -14.63 10.68 -8.44
N GLN A 173 -15.16 11.88 -8.64
CA GLN A 173 -16.61 12.12 -8.76
C GLN A 173 -17.42 11.52 -7.58
N GLY A 174 -16.90 11.69 -6.36
CA GLY A 174 -17.54 11.19 -5.13
C GLY A 174 -17.31 9.70 -4.83
N LEU A 175 -16.62 8.97 -5.71
CA LEU A 175 -16.17 7.61 -5.40
C LEU A 175 -14.75 7.66 -4.81
N ARG A 176 -14.60 7.05 -3.64
CA ARG A 176 -13.30 6.89 -2.97
C ARG A 176 -12.75 5.49 -3.19
N MET A 177 -11.45 5.41 -3.45
CA MET A 177 -10.75 4.15 -3.64
C MET A 177 -9.32 4.24 -3.12
N GLY A 178 -8.81 3.16 -2.54
CA GLY A 178 -7.39 3.03 -2.20
C GLY A 178 -6.53 2.82 -3.44
N THR A 179 -5.32 3.35 -3.42
CA THR A 179 -4.35 3.20 -4.53
C THR A 179 -4.00 1.73 -4.82
N SER A 180 -4.04 0.87 -3.81
CA SER A 180 -3.75 -0.56 -3.93
C SER A 180 -4.66 -1.31 -4.90
N GLU A 181 -5.91 -0.87 -5.07
CA GLU A 181 -6.84 -1.48 -6.02
C GLU A 181 -6.41 -1.23 -7.47
N ILE A 182 -5.95 -0.01 -7.77
CA ILE A 182 -5.36 0.31 -9.09
C ILE A 182 -4.09 -0.51 -9.31
N TYR A 183 -3.23 -0.64 -8.30
CA TYR A 183 -2.02 -1.47 -8.42
C TYR A 183 -2.36 -2.92 -8.72
N SER A 184 -3.32 -3.50 -8.04
CA SER A 184 -3.77 -4.88 -8.31
C SER A 184 -4.22 -5.06 -9.76
N ALA A 185 -4.98 -4.10 -10.30
CA ALA A 185 -5.45 -4.17 -11.68
C ALA A 185 -4.31 -4.00 -12.71
N VAL A 186 -3.39 -3.07 -12.46
CA VAL A 186 -2.33 -2.70 -13.40
C VAL A 186 -1.14 -3.67 -13.32
N GLU A 187 -0.70 -4.02 -12.12
CA GLU A 187 0.43 -4.92 -11.89
C GLU A 187 0.06 -6.39 -12.11
N GLY A 188 -1.24 -6.72 -12.21
CA GLY A 188 -1.72 -8.00 -12.73
C GLY A 188 -1.40 -8.23 -14.22
N LEU A 189 -1.08 -7.17 -14.97
CA LEU A 189 -0.63 -7.31 -16.35
C LEU A 189 0.82 -7.83 -16.41
N PRO A 190 1.09 -8.88 -17.22
CA PRO A 190 2.45 -9.47 -17.31
C PRO A 190 3.55 -8.48 -17.72
N GLU A 191 3.19 -7.46 -18.49
CA GLU A 191 4.11 -6.45 -19.02
C GLU A 191 4.50 -5.39 -18.00
N VAL A 192 3.73 -5.24 -16.90
CA VAL A 192 3.96 -4.23 -15.87
C VAL A 192 4.70 -4.83 -14.68
N LEU A 193 5.84 -4.23 -14.33
CA LEU A 193 6.64 -4.65 -13.17
C LEU A 193 6.20 -3.94 -11.90
N ASP A 194 5.92 -2.64 -11.99
CA ASP A 194 5.57 -1.77 -10.86
C ASP A 194 4.72 -0.60 -11.35
N SER A 195 3.96 0.01 -10.46
CA SER A 195 3.14 1.17 -10.78
C SER A 195 3.00 2.11 -9.59
N MET A 196 2.67 3.37 -9.83
CA MET A 196 2.30 4.34 -8.80
C MET A 196 1.28 5.31 -9.38
N VAL A 197 0.20 5.55 -8.64
CA VAL A 197 -0.81 6.56 -8.97
C VAL A 197 -0.85 7.60 -7.87
N VAL A 198 -1.07 8.85 -8.24
CA VAL A 198 -1.37 9.93 -7.31
C VAL A 198 -2.58 10.70 -7.83
N ASP A 199 -3.45 11.10 -6.93
CA ASP A 199 -4.59 11.95 -7.25
C ASP A 199 -4.31 13.38 -6.81
N LEU A 200 -4.15 14.27 -7.79
CA LEU A 200 -3.87 15.68 -7.56
C LEU A 200 -5.21 16.43 -7.53
N GLU A 201 -5.77 16.54 -6.33
CA GLU A 201 -6.94 17.37 -6.10
C GLU A 201 -6.54 18.84 -6.06
N TYR A 202 -7.13 19.64 -6.96
CA TYR A 202 -6.95 21.10 -6.97
C TYR A 202 -8.24 21.78 -6.49
N LEU A 203 -8.10 22.79 -5.65
CA LEU A 203 -9.24 23.65 -5.28
C LEU A 203 -9.80 24.33 -6.53
N GLY A 204 -11.06 24.02 -6.87
CA GLY A 204 -11.78 24.63 -7.99
C GLY A 204 -11.41 24.13 -9.40
N ARG A 205 -10.70 23.01 -9.52
CA ARG A 205 -10.39 22.34 -10.78
C ARG A 205 -10.71 20.86 -10.69
N ASP A 206 -10.89 20.22 -11.83
CA ASP A 206 -10.99 18.76 -11.90
C ASP A 206 -9.70 18.11 -11.42
N SER A 207 -9.85 17.01 -10.68
CA SER A 207 -8.72 16.19 -10.21
C SER A 207 -7.93 15.65 -11.41
N TYR A 208 -6.60 15.73 -11.33
CA TYR A 208 -5.69 15.15 -12.30
C TYR A 208 -4.98 13.94 -11.68
N MET A 209 -5.15 12.79 -12.29
CA MET A 209 -4.63 11.52 -11.77
C MET A 209 -3.65 10.90 -12.78
N PRO A 210 -2.35 11.19 -12.70
CA PRO A 210 -1.33 10.48 -13.47
C PRO A 210 -1.05 9.11 -12.87
N LEU A 211 -0.85 8.14 -13.77
CA LEU A 211 -0.36 6.80 -13.45
C LEU A 211 1.06 6.65 -13.99
N PHE A 212 1.99 6.27 -13.14
CA PHE A 212 3.37 5.97 -13.49
C PHE A 212 3.56 4.46 -13.51
N VAL A 213 4.18 3.93 -14.57
CA VAL A 213 4.38 2.49 -14.74
C VAL A 213 5.83 2.16 -15.07
N VAL A 214 6.32 1.09 -14.48
CA VAL A 214 7.59 0.45 -14.86
C VAL A 214 7.24 -0.77 -15.71
N LEU A 215 7.67 -0.77 -16.95
CA LEU A 215 7.41 -1.87 -17.88
C LEU A 215 8.58 -2.84 -17.95
N ARG A 216 8.31 -4.07 -18.35
CA ARG A 216 9.37 -5.07 -18.61
C ARG A 216 10.32 -4.60 -19.71
N PRO A 217 11.60 -4.99 -19.66
CA PRO A 217 12.52 -4.75 -20.75
C PRO A 217 11.96 -5.22 -22.09
N GLY A 218 12.05 -4.36 -23.11
CA GLY A 218 11.53 -4.62 -24.45
C GLY A 218 10.05 -4.29 -24.66
N VAL A 219 9.31 -3.89 -23.63
CA VAL A 219 7.94 -3.38 -23.73
C VAL A 219 7.96 -1.87 -23.79
N ALA A 220 7.30 -1.28 -24.78
CA ALA A 220 7.13 0.17 -24.90
C ALA A 220 5.72 0.59 -24.46
N LEU A 221 5.61 1.80 -23.91
CA LEU A 221 4.32 2.41 -23.56
C LEU A 221 3.71 3.06 -24.83
N ASP A 222 3.33 2.23 -25.79
CA ASP A 222 2.61 2.63 -26.98
C ASP A 222 1.08 2.75 -26.73
N GLU A 223 0.32 3.12 -27.76
CA GLU A 223 -1.14 3.24 -27.68
C GLU A 223 -1.83 1.92 -27.31
N ALA A 224 -1.31 0.78 -27.75
CA ALA A 224 -1.87 -0.52 -27.45
C ALA A 224 -1.67 -0.85 -25.95
N MET A 225 -0.48 -0.55 -25.41
CA MET A 225 -0.18 -0.77 -23.98
C MET A 225 -0.98 0.19 -23.10
N ARG A 226 -1.14 1.45 -23.50
CA ARG A 226 -2.00 2.42 -22.79
C ARG A 226 -3.47 1.94 -22.77
N ALA A 227 -3.98 1.48 -23.90
CA ALA A 227 -5.34 0.94 -24.00
C ALA A 227 -5.51 -0.31 -23.11
N LYS A 228 -4.52 -1.19 -23.07
CA LYS A 228 -4.51 -2.40 -22.25
C LYS A 228 -4.58 -2.06 -20.74
N ILE A 229 -3.75 -1.13 -20.28
CA ILE A 229 -3.75 -0.66 -18.90
C ILE A 229 -5.10 -0.03 -18.54
N ASN A 230 -5.59 0.89 -19.37
CA ASN A 230 -6.88 1.53 -19.15
C ASN A 230 -8.03 0.52 -19.12
N ASN A 231 -8.00 -0.48 -19.97
CA ASN A 231 -9.02 -1.53 -20.01
C ASN A 231 -8.97 -2.40 -18.73
N ALA A 232 -7.79 -2.75 -18.26
CA ALA A 232 -7.63 -3.49 -16.99
C ALA A 232 -8.27 -2.73 -15.83
N ILE A 233 -7.99 -1.43 -15.71
CA ILE A 233 -8.59 -0.57 -14.66
C ILE A 233 -10.13 -0.50 -14.83
N LYS A 234 -10.62 -0.25 -16.05
CA LYS A 234 -12.06 -0.12 -16.31
C LYS A 234 -12.83 -1.39 -16.02
N THR A 235 -12.25 -2.54 -16.35
CA THR A 235 -12.90 -3.85 -16.20
C THR A 235 -12.88 -4.32 -14.73
N SER A 236 -11.74 -4.15 -14.06
CA SER A 236 -11.58 -4.62 -12.68
C SER A 236 -12.21 -3.69 -11.66
N LEU A 237 -12.32 -2.39 -11.95
CA LEU A 237 -12.76 -1.37 -10.99
C LEU A 237 -13.93 -0.54 -11.54
N SER A 238 -13.63 0.54 -12.28
CA SER A 238 -14.63 1.40 -12.90
C SER A 238 -13.97 2.32 -13.93
N PRO A 239 -14.68 2.72 -15.00
CA PRO A 239 -14.20 3.71 -15.95
C PRO A 239 -13.80 5.06 -15.31
N ARG A 240 -14.37 5.40 -14.14
CA ARG A 240 -14.05 6.64 -13.41
C ARG A 240 -12.63 6.67 -12.86
N PHE A 241 -12.02 5.51 -12.63
CA PHE A 241 -10.65 5.39 -12.12
C PHE A 241 -9.60 5.26 -13.23
N ALA A 242 -9.99 5.41 -14.49
CA ALA A 242 -9.02 5.54 -15.56
C ALA A 242 -8.14 6.79 -15.33
N PRO A 243 -6.81 6.66 -15.39
CA PRO A 243 -5.91 7.81 -15.22
C PRO A 243 -6.09 8.81 -16.34
N ASN A 244 -5.78 10.08 -16.04
CA ASN A 244 -5.76 11.14 -17.05
C ASN A 244 -4.63 10.90 -18.05
N ASP A 245 -3.45 10.53 -17.53
CA ASP A 245 -2.27 10.21 -18.32
C ASP A 245 -1.52 9.02 -17.72
N ILE A 246 -0.78 8.30 -18.57
CA ILE A 246 0.09 7.19 -18.16
C ILE A 246 1.51 7.55 -18.58
N PHE A 247 2.46 7.44 -17.66
CA PHE A 247 3.86 7.73 -17.89
C PHE A 247 4.72 6.50 -17.61
N GLN A 248 5.64 6.20 -18.52
CA GLN A 248 6.66 5.19 -18.26
C GLN A 248 7.82 5.82 -17.48
N VAL A 249 8.21 5.18 -16.39
CA VAL A 249 9.35 5.56 -15.56
C VAL A 249 10.30 4.39 -15.40
N ALA A 250 11.56 4.68 -15.08
CA ALA A 250 12.56 3.63 -14.85
C ALA A 250 12.28 2.87 -13.54
N GLU A 251 11.89 3.62 -12.49
CA GLU A 251 11.64 3.07 -11.15
C GLU A 251 10.57 3.88 -10.43
N ILE A 252 9.83 3.22 -9.54
CA ILE A 252 8.92 3.87 -8.57
C ILE A 252 9.70 4.20 -7.30
N PRO A 253 9.63 5.45 -6.77
CA PRO A 253 10.28 5.85 -5.53
C PRO A 253 9.80 5.00 -4.32
N ARG A 254 10.76 4.44 -3.58
CA ARG A 254 10.47 3.54 -2.45
C ARG A 254 11.32 3.88 -1.23
N THR A 255 10.75 3.68 -0.05
CA THR A 255 11.48 3.70 1.22
C THR A 255 12.44 2.50 1.29
N LEU A 256 13.41 2.53 2.23
CA LEU A 256 14.29 1.38 2.51
C LEU A 256 13.52 0.09 2.82
N SER A 257 12.32 0.21 3.39
CA SER A 257 11.42 -0.93 3.64
C SER A 257 10.58 -1.35 2.43
N GLY A 258 10.78 -0.73 1.25
CA GLY A 258 10.11 -1.08 -0.01
C GLY A 258 8.71 -0.45 -0.20
N LYS A 259 8.26 0.45 0.68
CA LYS A 259 6.96 1.14 0.53
C LYS A 259 7.04 2.20 -0.57
N LYS A 260 6.01 2.27 -1.42
CA LYS A 260 5.85 3.33 -2.43
C LYS A 260 5.71 4.70 -1.77
N GLN A 261 6.35 5.70 -2.33
CA GLN A 261 6.35 7.07 -1.79
C GLN A 261 5.26 7.94 -2.43
N GLU A 262 4.00 7.50 -2.37
CA GLU A 262 2.85 8.17 -3.00
C GLU A 262 2.64 9.59 -2.47
N LEU A 263 2.55 9.75 -1.15
CA LEU A 263 2.29 11.04 -0.52
C LEU A 263 3.41 12.06 -0.76
N PRO A 264 4.70 11.72 -0.63
CA PRO A 264 5.79 12.61 -1.02
C PRO A 264 5.70 13.06 -2.48
N ILE A 265 5.43 12.14 -3.41
CA ILE A 265 5.30 12.49 -4.84
C ILE A 265 4.05 13.33 -5.08
N LYS A 266 2.91 13.04 -4.44
CA LYS A 266 1.72 13.89 -4.49
C LYS A 266 2.05 15.33 -4.07
N LYS A 267 2.72 15.51 -2.94
CA LYS A 267 3.11 16.82 -2.42
C LYS A 267 4.09 17.56 -3.35
N LEU A 268 5.08 16.84 -3.91
CA LEU A 268 5.99 17.39 -4.91
C LEU A 268 5.24 17.90 -6.14
N LEU A 269 4.33 17.11 -6.69
CA LEU A 269 3.53 17.48 -7.87
C LEU A 269 2.51 18.60 -7.60
N LEU A 270 2.18 18.83 -6.32
CA LEU A 270 1.40 19.98 -5.86
C LEU A 270 2.26 21.23 -5.57
N GLY A 271 3.57 21.19 -5.92
CA GLY A 271 4.48 22.32 -5.84
C GLY A 271 5.25 22.47 -4.53
N GLN A 272 5.22 21.47 -3.63
CA GLN A 272 6.07 21.51 -2.44
C GLN A 272 7.55 21.20 -2.80
N PRO A 273 8.53 21.91 -2.20
CA PRO A 273 9.95 21.63 -2.42
C PRO A 273 10.32 20.21 -2.01
N ILE A 274 11.14 19.53 -2.84
CA ILE A 274 11.51 18.12 -2.64
C ILE A 274 12.18 17.88 -1.28
N GLU A 275 12.98 18.83 -0.80
CA GLU A 275 13.72 18.74 0.46
C GLU A 275 12.80 18.74 1.69
N LYS A 276 11.55 19.24 1.53
CA LYS A 276 10.54 19.25 2.59
C LYS A 276 9.68 18.02 2.61
N VAL A 277 9.61 17.26 1.50
CA VAL A 277 8.68 16.14 1.36
C VAL A 277 9.36 14.79 1.36
N VAL A 278 10.66 14.71 1.05
CA VAL A 278 11.42 13.45 0.97
C VAL A 278 12.74 13.54 1.69
N ASN A 279 13.05 12.53 2.50
CA ASN A 279 14.41 12.28 2.98
C ASN A 279 15.05 11.22 2.06
N ARG A 280 16.01 11.64 1.22
CA ARG A 280 16.71 10.76 0.27
C ARG A 280 17.50 9.63 0.96
N GLU A 281 17.98 9.84 2.18
CA GLU A 281 18.72 8.82 2.95
C GLU A 281 17.82 7.67 3.44
N ALA A 282 16.51 7.93 3.54
CA ALA A 282 15.51 6.92 3.91
C ALA A 282 14.94 6.16 2.71
N MET A 283 15.53 6.32 1.50
CA MET A 283 15.07 5.69 0.27
C MET A 283 15.97 4.54 -0.17
N ALA A 284 15.35 3.51 -0.73
CA ALA A 284 16.05 2.41 -1.39
C ALA A 284 16.64 2.83 -2.75
N ASN A 285 15.98 3.77 -3.44
CA ASN A 285 16.32 4.19 -4.79
C ASN A 285 16.19 5.72 -4.97
N PRO A 286 17.05 6.53 -4.29
CA PRO A 286 16.90 7.99 -4.28
C PRO A 286 17.04 8.63 -5.66
N GLY A 287 17.76 8.00 -6.61
CA GLY A 287 17.86 8.46 -7.99
C GLY A 287 16.54 8.46 -8.77
N SER A 288 15.58 7.64 -8.36
CA SER A 288 14.25 7.60 -8.97
C SER A 288 13.50 8.94 -8.88
N LEU A 289 13.82 9.77 -7.88
CA LEU A 289 13.19 11.08 -7.69
C LEU A 289 13.50 12.09 -8.78
N ASP A 290 14.63 11.95 -9.47
CA ASP A 290 15.09 12.97 -10.42
C ASP A 290 14.10 13.13 -11.58
N TRP A 291 13.50 12.02 -12.03
CA TRP A 291 12.45 12.06 -13.04
C TRP A 291 11.21 12.83 -12.54
N PHE A 292 10.76 12.57 -11.30
CA PHE A 292 9.58 13.22 -10.72
C PHE A 292 9.81 14.71 -10.46
N VAL A 293 11.01 15.11 -10.09
CA VAL A 293 11.38 16.53 -9.92
C VAL A 293 11.32 17.25 -11.28
N ALA A 294 11.89 16.64 -12.33
CA ALA A 294 11.83 17.20 -13.68
C ALA A 294 10.36 17.29 -14.18
N PHE A 295 9.56 16.27 -13.95
CA PHE A 295 8.15 16.25 -14.30
C PHE A 295 7.35 17.32 -13.55
N ALA A 296 7.57 17.50 -12.25
CA ALA A 296 6.94 18.56 -11.46
C ALA A 296 7.27 19.95 -11.99
N ALA A 297 8.54 20.20 -12.37
CA ALA A 297 8.98 21.49 -12.94
C ALA A 297 8.30 21.78 -14.29
N GLN A 298 8.18 20.77 -15.17
CA GLN A 298 7.48 20.93 -16.45
C GLN A 298 6.00 21.27 -16.25
N ARG A 299 5.34 20.64 -15.28
CA ARG A 299 3.93 20.92 -14.98
C ARG A 299 3.69 22.31 -14.39
N ALA A 300 4.62 22.82 -13.61
CA ALA A 300 4.53 24.16 -13.04
C ALA A 300 4.65 25.26 -14.11
N SER A 301 5.23 24.93 -15.25
CA SER A 301 5.44 25.85 -16.39
C SER A 301 4.33 25.79 -17.42
N ALA A 302 3.41 24.81 -17.34
CA ALA A 302 2.29 24.61 -18.22
C ALA A 302 0.97 25.06 -17.59
#